data_30d929f54f587d14c8018071633297e4
#
_entry.id   30d929f54f587d14c8018071633297e4
#
_cell.length_a   1.000
_cell.length_b   1.000
_cell.length_c   1.000
_cell.angle_alpha   90.00
_cell.angle_beta   90.00
_cell.angle_gamma   90.00
#
_symmetry.space_group_name_H-M   'P 1'
#
loop_
_entity.id
_entity.type
_entity.pdbx_description
1 polymer ?
#
loop_
_entity_poly.entity_id
_entity_poly.type
_entity_poly.pdbx_seq_one_letter_code
_entity_poly.pdbx_strand_id
1 'polypeptide(L)'
;MRFLAEVVVSLKPVVNDPQGLVVRAGLRQLGFAEVGDVRVGKHISLEVDAGDEGDARRRVAEMCERLLRNPVIEDYRIDLRAVVEPSSSPPAGPA
;
A
#
# COMPACT_ATOMS: atom_id res chain seq x y z
N MET A 1 -7.80 -20.10 5.96
CA MET A 1 -7.32 -19.83 4.61
C MET A 1 -6.44 -18.59 4.63
N ARG A 2 -5.35 -18.62 3.89
CA ARG A 2 -4.41 -17.52 3.93
C ARG A 2 -4.62 -16.58 2.74
N PHE A 3 -4.56 -15.30 3.02
CA PHE A 3 -4.69 -14.26 2.00
C PHE A 3 -3.49 -13.33 2.08
N LEU A 4 -3.07 -12.86 0.90
CA LEU A 4 -2.08 -11.80 0.82
C LEU A 4 -2.83 -10.49 0.62
N ALA A 5 -2.58 -9.54 1.50
CA ALA A 5 -3.17 -8.21 1.41
C ALA A 5 -2.07 -7.21 1.02
N GLU A 6 -2.33 -6.47 -0.03
CA GLU A 6 -1.49 -5.36 -0.44
C GLU A 6 -2.23 -4.08 -0.09
N VAL A 7 -1.69 -3.32 0.83
CA VAL A 7 -2.31 -2.08 1.30
C VAL A 7 -1.50 -0.92 0.77
N VAL A 8 -2.14 -0.06 0.01
CA VAL A 8 -1.50 1.17 -0.48
C VAL A 8 -2.07 2.33 0.33
N VAL A 9 -1.18 3.04 1.02
CA VAL A 9 -1.54 4.17 1.86
C VAL A 9 -1.00 5.42 1.19
N SER A 10 -1.85 6.39 0.95
CA SER A 10 -1.47 7.63 0.27
C SER A 10 -2.05 8.82 1.00
N LEU A 11 -1.41 9.97 0.87
CA LEU A 11 -1.93 11.20 1.43
C LEU A 11 -3.21 11.61 0.73
N LYS A 12 -4.15 12.16 1.48
CA LYS A 12 -5.37 12.74 0.88
C LYS A 12 -4.98 13.84 -0.09
N PRO A 13 -5.73 14.03 -1.19
CA PRO A 13 -5.34 15.00 -2.22
C PRO A 13 -5.08 16.40 -1.71
N VAL A 14 -5.78 16.82 -0.67
CA VAL A 14 -5.64 18.18 -0.13
C VAL A 14 -4.43 18.35 0.76
N VAL A 15 -3.76 17.25 1.12
CA VAL A 15 -2.61 17.31 2.02
C VAL A 15 -1.35 17.56 1.22
N ASN A 16 -0.54 18.49 1.67
CA ASN A 16 0.75 18.77 1.05
C ASN A 16 1.68 17.57 1.21
N ASP A 17 2.42 17.28 0.16
CA ASP A 17 3.33 16.13 0.12
C ASP A 17 4.76 16.62 -0.11
N PRO A 18 5.51 16.89 0.97
CA PRO A 18 6.89 17.37 0.81
C PRO A 18 7.79 16.39 0.08
N GLN A 19 7.59 15.08 0.28
CA GLN A 19 8.38 14.07 -0.42
C GLN A 19 8.08 14.10 -1.92
N GLY A 20 6.82 14.23 -2.28
CA GLY A 20 6.43 14.32 -3.68
C GLY A 20 7.05 15.52 -4.36
N LEU A 21 7.10 16.65 -3.65
CA LEU A 21 7.72 17.85 -4.18
C LEU A 21 9.21 17.65 -4.44
N VAL A 22 9.90 16.98 -3.53
CA VAL A 22 11.33 16.70 -3.71
C VAL A 22 11.57 15.79 -4.91
N VAL A 23 10.76 14.74 -5.04
CA VAL A 23 10.88 13.82 -6.16
C VAL A 23 10.61 14.55 -7.47
N ARG A 24 9.58 15.37 -7.50
CA ARG A 24 9.26 16.16 -8.70
C ARG A 24 10.41 17.06 -9.11
N ALA A 25 10.95 17.80 -8.14
CA ALA A 25 12.07 18.69 -8.41
C ALA A 25 13.27 17.92 -8.96
N GLY A 26 13.57 16.77 -8.37
CA GLY A 26 14.68 15.94 -8.85
C GLY A 26 14.49 15.45 -10.26
N LEU A 27 13.28 15.00 -10.59
CA LEU A 27 12.98 14.53 -11.93
C LEU A 27 13.10 15.65 -12.96
N ARG A 28 12.57 16.82 -12.63
CA ARG A 28 12.67 17.96 -13.53
C ARG A 28 14.12 18.38 -13.73
N GLN A 29 14.92 18.33 -12.68
CA GLN A 29 16.33 18.66 -12.75
C GLN A 29 17.09 17.68 -13.64
N LEU A 30 16.62 16.43 -13.72
CA LEU A 30 17.21 15.43 -14.61
C LEU A 30 16.73 15.55 -16.06
N GLY A 31 15.88 16.52 -16.35
CA GLY A 31 15.43 16.76 -17.71
C GLY A 31 14.03 16.28 -18.03
N PHE A 32 13.31 15.72 -17.03
CA PHE A 32 11.95 15.23 -17.23
C PHE A 32 10.95 16.37 -17.02
N ALA A 33 10.97 17.33 -17.93
CA ALA A 33 10.13 18.53 -17.81
C ALA A 33 8.64 18.23 -17.89
N GLU A 34 8.28 17.06 -18.43
CA GLU A 34 6.88 16.65 -18.58
C GLU A 34 6.26 16.17 -17.26
N VAL A 35 7.04 15.99 -16.21
CA VAL A 35 6.52 15.50 -14.93
C VAL A 35 5.63 16.55 -14.29
N GLY A 36 4.38 16.16 -14.03
CA GLY A 36 3.43 16.99 -13.29
C GLY A 36 3.52 16.75 -11.81
N ASP A 37 2.35 16.53 -11.20
CA ASP A 37 2.28 16.29 -9.77
C ASP A 37 2.88 14.94 -9.41
N VAL A 38 3.57 14.88 -8.28
CA VAL A 38 4.16 13.64 -7.77
C VAL A 38 3.68 13.44 -6.34
N ARG A 39 3.15 12.26 -6.07
CA ARG A 39 2.68 11.90 -4.73
C ARG A 39 3.42 10.66 -4.28
N VAL A 40 3.88 10.66 -3.03
CA VAL A 40 4.61 9.54 -2.45
C VAL A 40 3.73 8.89 -1.40
N GLY A 41 3.66 7.57 -1.43
CA GLY A 41 2.88 6.82 -0.46
C GLY A 41 3.63 5.60 0.04
N LYS A 42 2.91 4.77 0.81
CA LYS A 42 3.46 3.54 1.37
C LYS A 42 2.75 2.34 0.76
N HIS A 43 3.47 1.26 0.62
CA HIS A 43 2.92 -0.01 0.21
C HIS A 43 3.24 -1.03 1.30
N ILE A 44 2.22 -1.65 1.86
CA ILE A 44 2.36 -2.60 2.95
C ILE A 44 1.82 -3.94 2.47
N SER A 45 2.65 -4.97 2.50
CA SER A 45 2.23 -6.33 2.18
C SER A 45 2.10 -7.11 3.47
N LEU A 46 0.98 -7.78 3.66
CA LEU A 46 0.81 -8.62 4.83
C LEU A 46 -0.01 -9.86 4.49
N GLU A 47 0.26 -10.93 5.22
CA GLU A 47 -0.52 -12.14 5.11
C GLU A 47 -1.48 -12.22 6.28
N VAL A 48 -2.68 -12.70 6.02
CA VAL A 48 -3.70 -12.82 7.05
C VAL A 48 -4.48 -14.11 6.86
N ASP A 49 -4.75 -14.80 7.97
CA ASP A 49 -5.62 -15.97 7.95
C ASP A 49 -7.04 -15.52 8.20
N ALA A 50 -7.95 -16.02 7.37
CA ALA A 50 -9.35 -15.67 7.49
C ALA A 50 -10.20 -16.78 6.90
N GLY A 51 -11.49 -16.77 7.22
CA GLY A 51 -12.41 -17.79 6.74
C GLY A 51 -12.69 -17.66 5.24
N ASP A 52 -12.80 -16.43 4.76
CA ASP A 52 -13.04 -16.16 3.35
C ASP A 52 -12.51 -14.77 3.01
N GLU A 53 -12.65 -14.39 1.75
CA GLU A 53 -12.13 -13.11 1.28
C GLU A 53 -12.81 -11.93 1.95
N GLY A 54 -14.12 -12.03 2.17
CA GLY A 54 -14.86 -10.96 2.86
C GLY A 54 -14.37 -10.75 4.27
N ASP A 55 -14.09 -11.84 4.97
CA ASP A 55 -13.56 -11.77 6.32
C ASP A 55 -12.16 -11.19 6.33
N ALA A 56 -11.32 -11.62 5.40
CA ALA A 56 -9.97 -11.09 5.27
C ALA A 56 -10.00 -9.58 5.02
N ARG A 57 -10.86 -9.13 4.11
CA ARG A 57 -10.97 -7.71 3.78
C ARG A 57 -11.41 -6.91 5.00
N ARG A 58 -12.39 -7.41 5.73
CA ARG A 58 -12.87 -6.72 6.93
C ARG A 58 -11.78 -6.59 7.97
N ARG A 59 -11.02 -7.66 8.19
CA ARG A 59 -9.94 -7.63 9.17
C ARG A 59 -8.81 -6.69 8.76
N VAL A 60 -8.42 -6.71 7.48
CA VAL A 60 -7.37 -5.82 6.99
C VAL A 60 -7.84 -4.38 7.04
N ALA A 61 -9.11 -4.11 6.71
CA ALA A 61 -9.66 -2.76 6.82
C ALA A 61 -9.58 -2.27 8.25
N GLU A 62 -9.90 -3.13 9.21
CA GLU A 62 -9.79 -2.77 10.62
C GLU A 62 -8.34 -2.46 11.00
N MET A 63 -7.39 -3.22 10.50
CA MET A 63 -5.97 -2.94 10.73
C MET A 63 -5.59 -1.58 10.18
N CYS A 64 -6.06 -1.24 8.99
CA CYS A 64 -5.81 0.06 8.39
C CYS A 64 -6.36 1.18 9.25
N GLU A 65 -7.59 1.02 9.74
CA GLU A 65 -8.23 2.05 10.55
C GLU A 65 -7.51 2.27 11.88
N ARG A 66 -6.98 1.20 12.45
CA ARG A 66 -6.42 1.27 13.80
C ARG A 66 -4.93 1.54 13.84
N LEU A 67 -4.20 1.21 12.76
CA LEU A 67 -2.74 1.32 12.81
C LEU A 67 -2.12 1.76 11.49
N LEU A 68 -2.55 1.21 10.35
CA LEU A 68 -1.75 1.30 9.14
C LEU A 68 -1.84 2.65 8.45
N ARG A 69 -2.89 3.40 8.68
CA ARG A 69 -3.01 4.73 8.08
C ARG A 69 -3.32 5.76 9.15
N ASN A 70 -2.91 6.99 8.90
CA ASN A 70 -3.33 8.12 9.72
C ASN A 70 -4.66 8.64 9.18
N PRO A 71 -5.77 8.50 9.92
CA PRO A 71 -7.09 8.84 9.38
C PRO A 71 -7.26 10.33 9.07
N VAL A 72 -6.42 11.18 9.65
CA VAL A 72 -6.53 12.62 9.41
C VAL A 72 -6.00 13.01 8.05
N ILE A 73 -4.91 12.38 7.61
CA ILE A 73 -4.19 12.82 6.41
C ILE A 73 -4.03 11.75 5.33
N GLU A 74 -4.40 10.50 5.60
CA GLU A 74 -4.13 9.41 4.66
C GLU A 74 -5.38 8.65 4.30
N ASP A 75 -5.41 8.18 3.05
CA ASP A 75 -6.38 7.21 2.56
C ASP A 75 -5.67 5.89 2.32
N TYR A 76 -6.42 4.82 2.15
CA TYR A 76 -5.83 3.53 1.86
C TYR A 76 -6.66 2.75 0.85
N ARG A 77 -5.99 1.81 0.19
CA ARG A 77 -6.63 0.87 -0.72
C ARG A 77 -6.12 -0.51 -0.40
N ILE A 78 -7.00 -1.50 -0.45
CA ILE A 78 -6.67 -2.89 -0.16
C ILE A 78 -6.88 -3.73 -1.39
N ASP A 79 -5.85 -4.48 -1.78
CA ASP A 79 -5.96 -5.52 -2.79
C ASP A 79 -5.71 -6.85 -2.10
N LEU A 80 -6.61 -7.81 -2.28
CA LEU A 80 -6.53 -9.12 -1.65
C LEU A 80 -6.44 -10.21 -2.70
N ARG A 81 -5.67 -11.25 -2.38
CA ARG A 81 -5.72 -12.49 -3.15
C ARG A 81 -5.48 -13.67 -2.24
N ALA A 82 -6.12 -14.78 -2.55
CA ALA A 82 -5.89 -16.01 -1.82
C ALA A 82 -4.50 -16.52 -2.13
N VAL A 83 -3.81 -16.98 -1.10
CA VAL A 83 -2.52 -17.60 -1.27
C VAL A 83 -2.76 -19.07 -1.50
N VAL A 84 -2.43 -19.53 -2.70
CA VAL A 84 -2.41 -20.97 -2.99
C VAL A 84 -1.09 -21.46 -2.43
N GLU A 85 -1.20 -22.33 -1.46
CA GLU A 85 -0.06 -22.81 -0.71
C GLU A 85 0.43 -24.08 -1.36
N PRO A 86 1.29 -24.06 -2.38
CA PRO A 86 1.88 -25.28 -2.83
C PRO A 86 2.70 -25.85 -1.70
N SER A 87 2.70 -27.15 -1.56
CA SER A 87 3.39 -27.80 -0.47
C SER A 87 4.86 -27.43 -0.39
N SER A 88 5.41 -26.95 -1.47
CA SER A 88 6.81 -26.54 -1.54
C SER A 88 6.89 -25.05 -1.78
N SER A 89 6.15 -24.31 -1.03
CA SER A 89 6.16 -22.87 -1.17
C SER A 89 7.60 -22.36 -1.11
N PRO A 90 8.08 -21.70 -2.15
CA PRO A 90 9.43 -21.15 -2.10
C PRO A 90 9.46 -20.08 -1.04
N PRO A 91 10.57 -19.93 -0.39
CA PRO A 91 10.71 -18.81 0.50
C PRO A 91 10.45 -17.55 -0.28
N ALA A 92 9.72 -16.68 0.32
CA ALA A 92 9.55 -15.38 -0.25
C ALA A 92 10.94 -14.87 -0.59
N GLY A 93 11.07 -14.30 -1.74
CA GLY A 93 12.32 -13.69 -2.09
C GLY A 93 12.69 -12.71 -1.00
N PRO A 94 13.92 -12.36 -0.93
CA PRO A 94 14.34 -11.38 0.04
C PRO A 94 13.50 -10.15 -0.17
N ALA A 95 12.99 -9.72 0.89
CA ALA A 95 12.18 -8.53 0.83
C ALA A 95 13.02 -7.39 0.30
#